data_ede32e7da955c522f007788d9def7062
#
_entry.id   ede32e7da955c522f007788d9def7062
#
_cell.length_a   1.000
_cell.length_b   1.000
_cell.length_c   1.000
_cell.angle_alpha   90.00
_cell.angle_beta   90.00
_cell.angle_gamma   90.00
#
_symmetry.space_group_name_H-M   'P 1'
#
loop_
_entity.id
_entity.type
_entity.pdbx_description
1 polymer ?
#
loop_
_entity_poly.entity_id
_entity_poly.type
_entity_poly.pdbx_seq_one_letter_code
_entity_poly.pdbx_strand_id
1 'polypeptide(L)'
;MSFDRRCLKRVALPIAIKIVLAGERLAGITRDISPKGLCLEISTLRVKMNLLGILNTTVTLIFENEIMSGTVRWYTVEEATYQIGISIERQSKPTWKRIIDRHLRHDLSGLVKPA
;
A
#
# COMPACT_ATOMS: atom_id res chain seq x y z
N MET A 1 -13.45 17.40 9.81
CA MET A 1 -12.10 17.04 9.94
C MET A 1 -11.76 15.75 9.29
N SER A 2 -10.77 15.82 8.54
CA SER A 2 -10.37 14.63 7.81
C SER A 2 -9.73 13.59 8.69
N PHE A 3 -9.33 13.95 9.89
CA PHE A 3 -8.68 12.94 10.70
C PHE A 3 -9.62 11.82 11.12
N ASP A 4 -10.89 11.98 10.86
CA ASP A 4 -11.82 10.89 11.11
C ASP A 4 -11.37 9.60 10.44
N ARG A 5 -10.77 9.75 9.31
CA ARG A 5 -10.33 8.58 8.57
C ARG A 5 -9.25 7.81 9.29
N ARG A 6 -8.53 8.48 10.15
CA ARG A 6 -7.50 7.78 10.89
C ARG A 6 -8.12 6.83 11.89
N CYS A 7 -9.31 7.15 12.32
CA CYS A 7 -10.03 6.25 13.20
C CYS A 7 -10.45 5.00 12.47
N LEU A 8 -10.33 4.99 11.16
CA LEU A 8 -10.67 3.83 10.37
C LEU A 8 -9.55 2.81 10.37
N LYS A 9 -8.73 2.85 11.39
CA LYS A 9 -7.82 1.74 11.65
C LYS A 9 -6.70 1.60 10.65
N ARG A 10 -5.94 2.64 10.53
CA ARG A 10 -4.68 2.50 9.82
C ARG A 10 -3.72 1.76 10.72
N VAL A 11 -3.13 0.73 10.17
CA VAL A 11 -2.25 -0.15 10.92
C VAL A 11 -0.89 -0.15 10.27
N ALA A 12 0.15 -0.02 11.08
CA ALA A 12 1.51 -0.13 10.58
C ALA A 12 1.83 -1.61 10.39
N LEU A 13 1.78 -2.06 9.16
CA LEU A 13 1.98 -3.47 8.84
C LEU A 13 2.76 -3.55 7.55
N PRO A 14 4.03 -3.97 7.60
CA PRO A 14 4.84 -4.03 6.40
C PRO A 14 4.49 -5.24 5.55
N ILE A 15 4.04 -4.98 4.36
CA ILE A 15 3.72 -6.01 3.38
C ILE A 15 4.47 -5.66 2.11
N ALA A 16 5.22 -6.62 1.58
CA ALA A 16 5.94 -6.41 0.33
C ALA A 16 4.95 -6.48 -0.82
N ILE A 17 4.89 -5.43 -1.61
CA ILE A 17 3.95 -5.33 -2.73
C ILE A 17 4.71 -4.80 -3.93
N LYS A 18 4.44 -5.37 -5.09
CA LYS A 18 4.94 -4.81 -6.34
C LYS A 18 3.87 -3.91 -6.93
N ILE A 19 4.32 -2.81 -7.52
CA ILE A 19 3.39 -1.86 -8.13
C ILE A 19 3.83 -1.64 -9.57
N VAL A 20 2.85 -1.57 -10.46
CA VAL A 20 3.09 -1.17 -11.84
C VAL A 20 2.58 0.26 -11.98
N LEU A 21 3.50 1.16 -12.16
CA LEU A 21 3.23 2.58 -12.19
C LEU A 21 3.90 3.19 -13.40
N ALA A 22 3.13 3.87 -14.25
CA ALA A 22 3.66 4.50 -15.45
C ALA A 22 4.48 3.53 -16.30
N GLY A 23 4.01 2.29 -16.38
CA GLY A 23 4.68 1.29 -17.21
C GLY A 23 5.86 0.59 -16.56
N GLU A 24 6.20 0.94 -15.34
CA GLU A 24 7.34 0.35 -14.65
C GLU A 24 6.89 -0.51 -13.49
N ARG A 25 7.62 -1.59 -13.28
CA ARG A 25 7.39 -2.44 -12.12
C ARG A 25 8.35 -2.06 -11.02
N LEU A 26 7.80 -1.76 -9.87
CA LEU A 26 8.59 -1.33 -8.74
C LEU A 26 8.23 -2.17 -7.53
N ALA A 27 9.20 -2.39 -6.67
CA ALA A 27 8.97 -3.11 -5.42
C ALA A 27 8.87 -2.10 -4.30
N GLY A 28 7.88 -2.29 -3.43
CA GLY A 28 7.71 -1.43 -2.29
C GLY A 28 7.26 -2.22 -1.09
N ILE A 29 7.22 -1.53 0.04
CA ILE A 29 6.76 -2.09 1.29
C ILE A 29 5.72 -1.15 1.85
N THR A 30 4.60 -1.70 2.31
CA THR A 30 3.59 -0.86 2.91
C THR A 30 4.09 -0.28 4.22
N ARG A 31 3.82 1.00 4.42
CA ARG A 31 4.13 1.66 5.68
C ARG A 31 2.94 1.54 6.62
N ASP A 32 1.76 1.75 6.10
CA ASP A 32 0.54 1.51 6.84
C ASP A 32 -0.55 1.10 5.86
N ILE A 33 -1.55 0.46 6.39
CA ILE A 33 -2.66 -0.04 5.60
C ILE A 33 -3.96 0.27 6.31
N SER A 34 -5.04 0.29 5.53
CA SER A 34 -6.39 0.42 6.04
C SER A 34 -7.31 -0.31 5.07
N PRO A 35 -8.57 -0.52 5.44
CA PRO A 35 -9.49 -1.17 4.51
C PRO A 35 -9.66 -0.42 3.18
N LYS A 36 -9.38 0.88 3.16
CA LYS A 36 -9.57 1.67 1.96
C LYS A 36 -8.31 1.78 1.11
N GLY A 37 -7.15 1.52 1.68
CA GLY A 37 -5.93 1.68 0.90
C GLY A 37 -4.69 1.48 1.71
N LEU A 38 -3.59 1.99 1.18
CA LEU A 38 -2.29 1.78 1.78
C LEU A 38 -1.35 2.93 1.47
N CYS A 39 -0.30 3.03 2.25
CA CYS A 39 0.83 3.89 1.93
C CYS A 39 1.99 3.00 1.58
N LEU A 40 2.51 3.12 0.37
CA LEU A 40 3.60 2.30 -0.12
C LEU A 40 4.88 3.10 -0.11
N GLU A 41 5.94 2.48 0.38
CA GLU A 41 7.24 3.11 0.44
C GLU A 41 8.15 2.45 -0.58
N ILE A 42 8.77 3.26 -1.44
CA ILE A 42 9.64 2.78 -2.50
C ILE A 42 10.96 3.49 -2.37
N SER A 43 12.06 2.74 -2.44
CA SER A 43 13.39 3.32 -2.33
C SER A 43 13.70 4.19 -3.53
N THR A 44 14.23 5.40 -3.28
CA THR A 44 14.67 6.27 -4.37
C THR A 44 16.06 5.91 -4.85
N LEU A 45 16.77 5.06 -4.12
CA LEU A 45 18.14 4.72 -4.48
C LEU A 45 18.22 3.91 -5.75
N ARG A 46 17.19 3.15 -6.05
CA ARG A 46 17.18 2.27 -7.22
C ARG A 46 16.34 2.80 -8.35
N VAL A 47 15.45 3.73 -8.06
CA VAL A 47 14.47 4.15 -9.03
C VAL A 47 14.36 5.66 -9.00
N LYS A 48 14.45 6.25 -10.16
CA LYS A 48 14.13 7.66 -10.30
C LYS A 48 12.83 7.75 -11.07
N MET A 49 11.81 8.21 -10.38
CA MET A 49 10.49 8.32 -10.98
C MET A 49 10.15 9.77 -11.18
N ASN A 50 9.50 10.04 -12.30
CA ASN A 50 8.86 11.31 -12.49
C ASN A 50 7.48 11.21 -11.85
N LEU A 51 7.34 11.83 -10.68
CA LEU A 51 6.08 11.75 -9.94
C LEU A 51 5.04 12.75 -10.43
N LEU A 52 5.44 13.64 -11.34
CA LEU A 52 4.49 14.57 -11.91
C LEU A 52 3.48 13.78 -12.73
N GLY A 53 2.21 14.04 -12.48
CA GLY A 53 1.18 13.41 -13.27
C GLY A 53 0.72 12.05 -12.78
N ILE A 54 1.29 11.54 -11.69
CA ILE A 54 0.80 10.24 -11.19
C ILE A 54 -0.44 10.37 -10.31
N LEU A 55 -0.75 11.57 -9.86
CA LEU A 55 -1.95 11.75 -9.03
C LEU A 55 -3.19 11.34 -9.79
N ASN A 56 -4.04 10.61 -9.13
CA ASN A 56 -5.31 10.13 -9.66
C ASN A 56 -5.16 9.15 -10.83
N THR A 57 -3.97 8.62 -11.04
CA THR A 57 -3.80 7.58 -12.06
C THR A 57 -4.03 6.22 -11.42
N THR A 58 -4.45 5.28 -12.26
CA THR A 58 -4.68 3.92 -11.83
C THR A 58 -3.37 3.15 -11.87
N VAL A 59 -3.14 2.37 -10.82
CA VAL A 59 -1.95 1.53 -10.73
C VAL A 59 -2.37 0.10 -10.47
N THR A 60 -1.49 -0.82 -10.80
CA THR A 60 -1.70 -2.23 -10.52
C THR A 60 -0.81 -2.62 -9.35
N LEU A 61 -1.40 -3.30 -8.38
CA LEU A 61 -0.69 -3.77 -7.21
C LEU A 61 -0.66 -5.28 -7.26
N ILE A 62 0.50 -5.86 -7.01
CA ILE A 62 0.67 -7.30 -7.06
C ILE A 62 1.22 -7.77 -5.73
N PHE A 63 0.48 -8.63 -5.09
CA PHE A 63 0.90 -9.27 -3.86
C PHE A 63 0.80 -10.77 -4.05
N GLU A 64 1.96 -11.43 -4.07
CA GLU A 64 2.02 -12.86 -4.37
C GLU A 64 1.27 -13.12 -5.68
N ASN A 65 0.19 -13.88 -5.64
CA ASN A 65 -0.59 -14.18 -6.84
C ASN A 65 -1.81 -13.29 -6.98
N GLU A 66 -1.99 -12.32 -6.10
CA GLU A 66 -3.16 -11.46 -6.13
C GLU A 66 -2.85 -10.19 -6.88
N ILE A 67 -3.77 -9.79 -7.74
CA ILE A 67 -3.63 -8.57 -8.53
C ILE A 67 -4.77 -7.63 -8.16
N MET A 68 -4.43 -6.39 -7.85
CA MET A 68 -5.40 -5.40 -7.44
C MET A 68 -5.20 -4.11 -8.21
N SER A 69 -6.25 -3.31 -8.28
CA SER A 69 -6.18 -1.99 -8.88
C SER A 69 -6.34 -0.94 -7.80
N GLY A 70 -5.57 0.11 -7.92
CA GLY A 70 -5.65 1.23 -7.00
C GLY A 70 -5.48 2.54 -7.73
N THR A 71 -5.69 3.62 -7.01
CA THR A 71 -5.55 4.97 -7.54
C THR A 71 -4.62 5.75 -6.62
N VAL A 72 -3.65 6.42 -7.22
CA VAL A 72 -2.72 7.25 -6.46
C VAL A 72 -3.43 8.49 -5.96
N ARG A 73 -3.42 8.71 -4.66
CA ARG A 73 -4.09 9.86 -4.06
C ARG A 73 -3.14 10.96 -3.62
N TRP A 74 -1.94 10.59 -3.19
CA TRP A 74 -0.94 11.55 -2.79
C TRP A 74 0.42 10.90 -2.84
N TYR A 75 1.44 11.72 -2.81
CA TYR A 75 2.81 11.21 -2.70
C TYR A 75 3.67 12.24 -2.00
N THR A 76 4.75 11.75 -1.41
CA THR A 76 5.80 12.62 -0.87
C THR A 76 7.14 12.02 -1.23
N VAL A 77 8.14 12.87 -1.29
CA VAL A 77 9.51 12.44 -1.53
C VAL A 77 10.31 12.77 -0.28
N GLU A 78 10.86 11.74 0.31
CA GLU A 78 11.75 11.92 1.45
C GLU A 78 13.16 11.54 1.05
N GLU A 79 14.09 11.62 1.98
CA GLU A 79 15.50 11.51 1.63
C GLU A 79 15.82 10.31 0.77
N ALA A 80 15.34 9.16 1.14
CA ALA A 80 15.70 7.94 0.45
C ALA A 80 14.48 7.16 -0.02
N THR A 81 13.28 7.73 0.08
CA THR A 81 12.08 7.01 -0.27
C THR A 81 11.04 7.90 -0.91
N TYR A 82 10.25 7.30 -1.78
CA TYR A 82 8.97 7.85 -2.19
C TYR A 82 7.92 7.22 -1.31
N GLN A 83 6.96 8.01 -0.85
CA GLN A 83 5.80 7.49 -0.16
C GLN A 83 4.58 7.81 -1.00
N ILE A 84 3.82 6.78 -1.33
CA ILE A 84 2.70 6.90 -2.24
C ILE A 84 1.46 6.38 -1.56
N GLY A 85 0.46 7.26 -1.43
CA GLY A 85 -0.81 6.88 -0.87
C GLY A 85 -1.73 6.39 -1.97
N ILE A 86 -2.25 5.19 -1.81
CA ILE A 86 -3.04 4.52 -2.83
C ILE A 86 -4.37 4.09 -2.23
N SER A 87 -5.46 4.45 -2.89
CA SER A 87 -6.77 3.92 -2.51
C SER A 87 -7.06 2.71 -3.39
N ILE A 88 -7.60 1.67 -2.77
CA ILE A 88 -7.95 0.44 -3.48
C ILE A 88 -9.26 0.67 -4.21
N GLU A 89 -9.31 0.28 -5.47
CA GLU A 89 -10.53 0.45 -6.23
C GLU A 89 -11.58 -0.56 -5.80
N ARG A 90 -12.84 -0.20 -6.07
CA ARG A 90 -13.95 -0.97 -5.54
C ARG A 90 -13.87 -2.46 -5.88
N GLN A 91 -13.55 -2.76 -7.12
CA GLN A 91 -13.53 -4.15 -7.56
C GLN A 91 -12.43 -4.96 -6.91
N SER A 92 -11.40 -4.30 -6.37
CA SER A 92 -10.29 -4.98 -5.73
C SER A 92 -10.42 -5.04 -4.21
N LYS A 93 -11.43 -4.40 -3.65
CA LYS A 93 -11.56 -4.36 -2.20
C LYS A 93 -11.72 -5.73 -1.55
N PRO A 94 -12.47 -6.65 -2.12
CA PRO A 94 -12.55 -7.97 -1.49
C PRO A 94 -11.20 -8.68 -1.41
N THR A 95 -10.40 -8.54 -2.47
CA THR A 95 -9.06 -9.12 -2.48
C THR A 95 -8.18 -8.47 -1.42
N TRP A 96 -8.23 -7.14 -1.36
CA TRP A 96 -7.44 -6.40 -0.40
C TRP A 96 -7.82 -6.78 1.03
N LYS A 97 -9.11 -6.93 1.27
CA LYS A 97 -9.56 -7.31 2.59
C LYS A 97 -9.05 -8.69 2.99
N ARG A 98 -9.04 -9.63 2.06
CA ARG A 98 -8.50 -10.95 2.33
C ARG A 98 -7.02 -10.89 2.70
N ILE A 99 -6.27 -10.05 2.00
CA ILE A 99 -4.85 -9.90 2.28
C ILE A 99 -4.65 -9.31 3.67
N ILE A 100 -5.38 -8.26 3.99
CA ILE A 100 -5.29 -7.64 5.29
C ILE A 100 -5.63 -8.65 6.39
N ASP A 101 -6.74 -9.33 6.23
CA ASP A 101 -7.19 -10.28 7.26
C ASP A 101 -6.17 -11.36 7.49
N ARG A 102 -5.57 -11.85 6.41
CA ARG A 102 -4.57 -12.89 6.52
C ARG A 102 -3.35 -12.40 7.29
N HIS A 103 -2.89 -11.20 6.98
CA HIS A 103 -1.71 -10.66 7.62
C HIS A 103 -1.96 -10.27 9.06
N LEU A 104 -3.11 -9.69 9.33
CA LEU A 104 -3.45 -9.33 10.71
C LEU A 104 -3.61 -10.55 11.57
N ARG A 105 -4.25 -11.59 11.06
CA ARG A 105 -4.40 -12.82 11.80
C ARG A 105 -3.07 -13.44 12.13
N HIS A 106 -2.19 -13.44 11.16
CA HIS A 106 -0.86 -14.01 11.34
C HIS A 106 -0.09 -13.21 12.40
N ASP A 107 -0.18 -11.89 12.31
CA ASP A 107 0.48 -11.01 13.25
C ASP A 107 -0.07 -11.20 14.66
N LEU A 108 -1.39 -11.28 14.77
CA LEU A 108 -2.02 -11.49 16.07
C LEU A 108 -1.67 -12.83 16.65
N SER A 109 -1.57 -13.84 15.85
CA SER A 109 -1.16 -15.15 16.33
C SER A 109 0.22 -15.09 16.95
N GLY A 110 1.10 -14.34 16.33
CA GLY A 110 2.44 -14.16 16.91
C GLY A 110 2.43 -13.42 18.22
N LEU A 111 1.51 -12.48 18.35
CA LEU A 111 1.44 -11.68 19.57
C LEU A 111 0.79 -12.42 20.72
N VAL A 112 -0.25 -13.17 20.45
CA VAL A 112 -0.99 -13.82 21.53
C VAL A 112 -0.45 -15.18 21.86
N LYS A 113 0.44 -15.68 21.07
CA LYS A 113 0.98 -16.97 21.30
C LYS A 113 1.75 -16.96 22.60
N PRO A 114 1.40 -17.79 23.54
CA PRO A 114 2.12 -17.80 24.79
C PRO A 114 3.54 -18.22 24.53
N ALA A 115 4.37 -17.59 25.22
CA ALA A 115 5.79 -17.87 25.06
C ALA A 115 6.11 -19.27 25.53
#